data_7b43ed5ccb463deb73faea1420a8e349
#
_entry.id   7b43ed5ccb463deb73faea1420a8e349
#
_cell.length_a   1.000
_cell.length_b   1.000
_cell.length_c   1.000
_cell.angle_alpha   90.00
_cell.angle_beta   90.00
_cell.angle_gamma   90.00
#
_symmetry.space_group_name_H-M   'P 1'
#
loop_
_entity.id
_entity.type
_entity.pdbx_description
1 polymer ?
#
loop_
_entity_poly.entity_id
_entity_poly.type
_entity_poly.pdbx_seq_one_letter_code
_entity_poly.pdbx_strand_id
1 'polypeptide(L)'
;KNIKKSSILVISSAIKKKNPELLEAKKLKLPIYTRGAMLGHIVSLMRNVVVAGSHGKTTTTSLISGIFALAKLDPTIINGGVLNSFGNSAKLGKSNWCLIESDESDGSFLKIPFTYSIVTNVDEEHLDYYKSMKNLKKNFSKFLEKTPSLGKAFVCIDDKNNKEILKKIKNKNFYTYGLTKNSNFQIINVVQKKFFSQFNLSINIPGNNKLIKKIKIPLLGLHNIKNAASAVAVSFSIGITESIIKKALSKFKGVQRRFNYLFEKNNAIFFDDYAHHP
;
A
#
# COMPACT_ATOMS: atom_id res chain seq x y z
N LYS A 1 23.04 24.56 15.59
CA LYS A 1 22.03 25.20 16.48
C LYS A 1 20.84 24.30 16.75
N ASN A 2 20.29 23.59 15.73
CA ASN A 2 19.02 22.85 15.83
C ASN A 2 19.06 21.63 16.77
N ILE A 3 20.22 20.99 16.95
CA ILE A 3 20.38 19.74 17.71
C ILE A 3 20.49 19.93 19.24
N LYS A 4 20.89 21.10 19.71
CA LYS A 4 21.19 21.32 21.15
C LYS A 4 20.03 21.08 22.11
N LYS A 5 18.79 21.12 21.63
CA LYS A 5 17.56 20.87 22.42
C LYS A 5 16.82 19.59 22.01
N SER A 6 17.44 18.77 21.14
CA SER A 6 16.80 17.55 20.64
C SER A 6 17.12 16.37 21.55
N SER A 7 16.15 15.52 21.81
CA SER A 7 16.32 14.25 22.54
C SER A 7 16.63 13.08 21.60
N ILE A 8 16.26 13.19 20.34
CA ILE A 8 16.39 12.14 19.32
C ILE A 8 16.67 12.81 17.97
N LEU A 9 17.50 12.20 17.14
CA LEU A 9 17.67 12.57 15.74
C LEU A 9 17.08 11.52 14.81
N VAL A 10 16.18 11.93 13.90
CA VAL A 10 15.64 11.07 12.85
C VAL A 10 16.18 11.53 11.50
N ILE A 11 16.80 10.60 10.75
CA ILE A 11 17.47 10.91 9.50
C ILE A 11 16.83 10.16 8.31
N SER A 12 16.83 10.82 7.16
CA SER A 12 16.56 10.18 5.86
C SER A 12 17.78 9.36 5.41
N SER A 13 17.54 8.33 4.60
CA SER A 13 18.59 7.55 3.92
C SER A 13 19.50 8.42 3.00
N ALA A 14 18.99 9.57 2.53
CA ALA A 14 19.72 10.52 1.70
C ALA A 14 20.78 11.34 2.49
N ILE A 15 20.74 11.35 3.83
CA ILE A 15 21.68 12.11 4.64
C ILE A 15 23.07 11.48 4.63
N LYS A 16 24.05 12.25 4.14
CA LYS A 16 25.45 11.82 4.06
C LYS A 16 26.10 11.77 5.44
N LYS A 17 27.06 10.84 5.62
CA LYS A 17 27.79 10.64 6.90
C LYS A 17 28.50 11.88 7.45
N LYS A 18 28.87 12.84 6.57
CA LYS A 18 29.53 14.10 6.94
C LYS A 18 28.55 15.24 7.25
N ASN A 19 27.24 15.00 7.32
CA ASN A 19 26.27 16.04 7.67
C ASN A 19 26.57 16.60 9.07
N PRO A 20 26.64 17.93 9.24
CA PRO A 20 27.05 18.54 10.51
C PRO A 20 26.08 18.27 11.67
N GLU A 21 24.77 18.18 11.41
CA GLU A 21 23.78 17.80 12.43
C GLU A 21 23.96 16.36 12.89
N LEU A 22 24.26 15.43 11.95
CA LEU A 22 24.53 14.05 12.28
C LEU A 22 25.83 13.90 13.10
N LEU A 23 26.88 14.65 12.77
CA LEU A 23 28.14 14.64 13.53
C LEU A 23 27.95 15.19 14.94
N GLU A 24 27.22 16.29 15.08
CA GLU A 24 26.94 16.88 16.39
C GLU A 24 26.05 15.97 17.25
N ALA A 25 25.03 15.33 16.67
CA ALA A 25 24.21 14.36 17.38
C ALA A 25 25.04 13.19 17.93
N LYS A 26 26.00 12.69 17.13
CA LYS A 26 26.94 11.64 17.58
C LYS A 26 27.81 12.12 18.74
N LYS A 27 28.34 13.35 18.66
CA LYS A 27 29.15 13.98 19.72
C LYS A 27 28.35 14.11 21.02
N LEU A 28 27.07 14.49 20.92
CA LEU A 28 26.14 14.60 22.04
C LEU A 28 25.57 13.26 22.51
N LYS A 29 25.94 12.14 21.86
CA LYS A 29 25.45 10.78 22.13
C LYS A 29 23.93 10.66 22.06
N LEU A 30 23.28 11.44 21.18
CA LEU A 30 21.83 11.35 20.97
C LEU A 30 21.48 10.05 20.27
N PRO A 31 20.33 9.43 20.59
CA PRO A 31 19.78 8.34 19.80
C PRO A 31 19.51 8.79 18.35
N ILE A 32 19.97 8.00 17.38
CA ILE A 32 19.82 8.31 15.95
C ILE A 32 19.07 7.18 15.29
N TYR A 33 17.92 7.52 14.69
CA TYR A 33 17.06 6.58 13.97
C TYR A 33 16.95 6.95 12.49
N THR A 34 16.84 5.95 11.64
CA THR A 34 16.35 6.18 10.27
C THR A 34 14.84 6.42 10.28
N ARG A 35 14.31 7.13 9.27
CA ARG A 35 12.86 7.36 9.13
C ARG A 35 12.04 6.07 9.26
N GLY A 36 12.43 5.01 8.53
CA GLY A 36 11.72 3.73 8.60
C GLY A 36 11.79 3.07 9.97
N ALA A 37 12.91 3.17 10.69
CA ALA A 37 13.03 2.66 12.07
C ALA A 37 12.12 3.43 13.04
N MET A 38 12.15 4.75 12.97
CA MET A 38 11.28 5.61 13.80
C MET A 38 9.81 5.36 13.49
N LEU A 39 9.44 5.25 12.22
CA LEU A 39 8.07 4.90 11.84
C LEU A 39 7.67 3.54 12.43
N GLY A 40 8.53 2.53 12.34
CA GLY A 40 8.29 1.22 12.94
C GLY A 40 8.03 1.32 14.44
N HIS A 41 8.77 2.15 15.18
CA HIS A 41 8.56 2.38 16.62
C HIS A 41 7.20 3.07 16.88
N ILE A 42 6.87 4.13 16.13
CA ILE A 42 5.61 4.87 16.30
C ILE A 42 4.40 3.95 16.11
N VAL A 43 4.43 3.05 15.11
CA VAL A 43 3.29 2.21 14.76
C VAL A 43 3.32 0.82 15.40
N SER A 44 4.32 0.52 16.24
CA SER A 44 4.54 -0.83 16.80
C SER A 44 3.38 -1.35 17.65
N LEU A 45 2.62 -0.48 18.28
CA LEU A 45 1.46 -0.83 19.09
C LEU A 45 0.12 -0.76 18.33
N MET A 46 0.17 -0.46 17.04
CA MET A 46 -1.04 -0.33 16.19
C MET A 46 -1.30 -1.59 15.38
N ARG A 47 -2.53 -1.76 14.94
CA ARG A 47 -2.93 -2.78 13.95
C ARG A 47 -2.64 -2.22 12.56
N ASN A 48 -1.51 -2.60 11.98
CA ASN A 48 -1.04 -2.00 10.75
C ASN A 48 -1.52 -2.77 9.52
N VAL A 49 -2.00 -2.06 8.52
CA VAL A 49 -2.12 -2.52 7.13
C VAL A 49 -1.02 -1.84 6.33
N VAL A 50 -0.03 -2.60 5.90
CA VAL A 50 1.13 -2.09 5.15
C VAL A 50 1.01 -2.44 3.68
N VAL A 51 1.06 -1.43 2.81
CA VAL A 51 1.03 -1.60 1.36
C VAL A 51 2.43 -1.41 0.80
N ALA A 52 2.98 -2.47 0.22
CA ALA A 52 4.29 -2.52 -0.44
C ALA A 52 4.16 -2.97 -1.91
N GLY A 53 5.22 -2.80 -2.67
CA GLY A 53 5.31 -3.15 -4.09
C GLY A 53 5.81 -1.99 -4.93
N SER A 54 6.25 -2.24 -6.15
CA SER A 54 6.81 -1.20 -7.01
C SER A 54 5.77 -0.15 -7.38
N HIS A 55 4.61 -0.56 -7.85
CA HIS A 55 3.55 0.35 -8.33
C HIS A 55 2.22 0.16 -7.59
N GLY A 56 1.38 1.20 -7.57
CA GLY A 56 0.01 1.13 -7.06
C GLY A 56 -0.13 1.28 -5.54
N LYS A 57 0.95 1.43 -4.79
CA LYS A 57 0.97 1.60 -3.32
C LYS A 57 0.05 2.73 -2.85
N THR A 58 0.28 3.93 -3.34
CA THR A 58 -0.47 5.15 -2.97
C THR A 58 -1.97 5.01 -3.22
N THR A 59 -2.33 4.52 -4.41
CA THR A 59 -3.73 4.31 -4.78
C THR A 59 -4.39 3.27 -3.88
N THR A 60 -3.71 2.14 -3.65
CA THR A 60 -4.22 1.05 -2.79
C THR A 60 -4.44 1.54 -1.36
N THR A 61 -3.45 2.20 -0.75
CA THR A 61 -3.56 2.77 0.61
C THR A 61 -4.71 3.76 0.69
N SER A 62 -4.90 4.57 -0.34
CA SER A 62 -5.99 5.56 -0.41
C SER A 62 -7.37 4.91 -0.54
N LEU A 63 -7.51 3.85 -1.31
CA LEU A 63 -8.76 3.08 -1.44
C LEU A 63 -9.15 2.45 -0.09
N ILE A 64 -8.18 1.83 0.62
CA ILE A 64 -8.39 1.27 1.96
C ILE A 64 -8.80 2.37 2.94
N SER A 65 -8.12 3.51 2.89
CA SER A 65 -8.43 4.69 3.71
C SER A 65 -9.88 5.14 3.56
N GLY A 66 -10.39 5.21 2.33
CA GLY A 66 -11.79 5.53 2.04
C GLY A 66 -12.77 4.51 2.62
N ILE A 67 -12.43 3.21 2.52
CA ILE A 67 -13.26 2.13 3.10
C ILE A 67 -13.28 2.22 4.62
N PHE A 68 -12.11 2.39 5.26
CA PHE A 68 -11.99 2.47 6.72
C PHE A 68 -12.71 3.72 7.28
N ALA A 69 -12.60 4.86 6.58
CA ALA A 69 -13.30 6.08 6.97
C ALA A 69 -14.83 5.87 6.93
N LEU A 70 -15.37 5.25 5.87
CA LEU A 70 -16.80 4.97 5.78
C LEU A 70 -17.27 3.92 6.80
N ALA A 71 -16.38 2.97 7.14
CA ALA A 71 -16.60 1.99 8.22
C ALA A 71 -16.46 2.60 9.64
N LYS A 72 -16.20 3.89 9.76
CA LYS A 72 -15.98 4.61 11.03
C LYS A 72 -14.81 4.08 11.87
N LEU A 73 -13.80 3.50 11.23
CA LEU A 73 -12.61 2.97 11.90
C LEU A 73 -11.57 4.06 12.23
N ASP A 74 -11.66 5.23 11.66
CA ASP A 74 -10.78 6.40 11.86
C ASP A 74 -9.29 6.06 12.04
N PRO A 75 -8.62 5.46 11.04
CA PRO A 75 -7.24 5.02 11.13
C PRO A 75 -6.26 6.20 11.09
N THR A 76 -5.08 6.02 11.69
CA THR A 76 -3.90 6.80 11.32
C THR A 76 -3.49 6.41 9.91
N ILE A 77 -3.15 7.40 9.07
CA ILE A 77 -2.82 7.19 7.66
C ILE A 77 -1.46 7.82 7.38
N ILE A 78 -0.59 7.04 6.73
CA ILE A 78 0.74 7.48 6.27
C ILE A 78 0.86 7.03 4.81
N ASN A 79 0.73 8.00 3.90
CA ASN A 79 0.64 7.76 2.45
C ASN A 79 1.71 8.57 1.72
N GLY A 80 2.18 8.09 0.56
CA GLY A 80 3.19 8.78 -0.26
C GLY A 80 2.63 9.97 -1.05
N GLY A 81 1.32 9.99 -1.30
CA GLY A 81 0.63 11.06 -2.02
C GLY A 81 -0.44 11.75 -1.19
N VAL A 82 -0.82 12.96 -1.62
CA VAL A 82 -1.89 13.73 -0.99
C VAL A 82 -3.25 13.15 -1.36
N LEU A 83 -4.04 12.75 -0.37
CA LEU A 83 -5.39 12.24 -0.58
C LEU A 83 -6.38 13.40 -0.78
N ASN A 84 -7.17 13.33 -1.85
CA ASN A 84 -8.18 14.35 -2.15
C ASN A 84 -9.29 14.43 -1.08
N SER A 85 -9.45 13.38 -0.27
CA SER A 85 -10.49 13.32 0.77
C SER A 85 -10.20 14.20 1.98
N PHE A 86 -8.93 14.50 2.29
CA PHE A 86 -8.53 15.34 3.43
C PHE A 86 -7.33 16.27 3.15
N GLY A 87 -6.88 16.37 1.89
CA GLY A 87 -5.90 17.37 1.47
C GLY A 87 -4.47 17.19 2.02
N ASN A 88 -4.13 16.01 2.55
CA ASN A 88 -2.82 15.73 3.15
C ASN A 88 -2.33 14.30 2.83
N SER A 89 -1.04 14.05 3.00
CA SER A 89 -0.43 12.72 2.89
C SER A 89 -0.41 11.94 4.21
N ALA A 90 -0.62 12.61 5.34
CA ALA A 90 -0.68 11.98 6.65
C ALA A 90 -1.86 12.50 7.46
N LYS A 91 -2.48 11.61 8.23
CA LYS A 91 -3.57 11.91 9.16
C LYS A 91 -3.40 11.09 10.42
N LEU A 92 -3.45 11.71 11.58
CA LEU A 92 -3.56 11.02 12.84
C LEU A 92 -5.03 10.61 13.07
N GLY A 93 -5.29 9.32 13.26
CA GLY A 93 -6.59 8.76 13.61
C GLY A 93 -6.75 8.56 15.11
N LYS A 94 -7.98 8.27 15.53
CA LYS A 94 -8.32 8.00 16.95
C LYS A 94 -8.34 6.52 17.29
N SER A 95 -8.30 5.63 16.29
CA SER A 95 -8.32 4.19 16.52
C SER A 95 -6.91 3.60 16.61
N ASN A 96 -6.84 2.32 16.95
CA ASN A 96 -5.59 1.54 16.93
C ASN A 96 -5.22 1.04 15.52
N TRP A 97 -5.94 1.43 14.46
CA TRP A 97 -5.59 1.09 13.09
C TRP A 97 -4.61 2.08 12.49
N CYS A 98 -3.65 1.57 11.73
CA CYS A 98 -2.75 2.38 10.92
C CYS A 98 -2.66 1.82 9.50
N LEU A 99 -2.82 2.70 8.51
CA LEU A 99 -2.66 2.40 7.09
C LEU A 99 -1.36 3.04 6.61
N ILE A 100 -0.45 2.24 6.09
CA ILE A 100 0.90 2.68 5.77
C ILE A 100 1.24 2.30 4.34
N GLU A 101 1.54 3.31 3.52
CA GLU A 101 2.30 3.10 2.29
C GLU A 101 3.76 2.92 2.65
N SER A 102 4.36 1.81 2.25
CA SER A 102 5.74 1.50 2.60
C SER A 102 6.62 1.48 1.37
N ASP A 103 7.67 2.30 1.41
CA ASP A 103 8.65 2.45 0.34
C ASP A 103 9.71 1.35 0.45
N GLU A 104 9.91 0.63 -0.65
CA GLU A 104 10.94 -0.39 -0.76
C GLU A 104 12.32 0.16 -1.17
N SER A 105 12.42 1.40 -1.63
CA SER A 105 13.60 1.97 -2.28
C SER A 105 14.90 1.84 -1.51
N ASP A 106 14.85 1.87 -0.18
CA ASP A 106 16.00 1.77 0.73
C ASP A 106 15.90 0.56 1.70
N GLY A 107 14.98 -0.36 1.43
CA GLY A 107 14.73 -1.53 2.27
C GLY A 107 14.08 -1.21 3.62
N SER A 108 13.68 0.02 3.87
CA SER A 108 13.05 0.45 5.14
C SER A 108 11.71 -0.25 5.41
N PHE A 109 11.00 -0.68 4.37
CA PHE A 109 9.75 -1.44 4.48
C PHE A 109 9.89 -2.71 5.34
N LEU A 110 11.08 -3.27 5.44
CA LEU A 110 11.36 -4.41 6.32
C LEU A 110 11.34 -4.07 7.82
N LYS A 111 11.38 -2.80 8.18
CA LYS A 111 11.40 -2.33 9.58
C LYS A 111 10.02 -2.05 10.14
N ILE A 112 9.01 -1.97 9.26
CA ILE A 112 7.64 -1.64 9.65
C ILE A 112 6.92 -2.91 10.07
N PRO A 113 6.45 -3.01 11.32
CA PRO A 113 5.61 -4.13 11.75
C PRO A 113 4.23 -4.05 11.09
N PHE A 114 3.62 -5.19 10.81
CA PHE A 114 2.27 -5.22 10.25
C PHE A 114 1.44 -6.39 10.79
N THR A 115 0.13 -6.18 10.83
CA THR A 115 -0.88 -7.24 11.03
C THR A 115 -1.31 -7.75 9.66
N TYR A 116 -1.57 -6.84 8.73
CA TYR A 116 -1.93 -7.15 7.35
C TYR A 116 -0.96 -6.48 6.41
N SER A 117 -0.63 -7.14 5.31
CA SER A 117 0.19 -6.55 4.27
C SER A 117 -0.39 -6.80 2.88
N ILE A 118 -0.12 -5.90 1.96
CA ILE A 118 -0.44 -6.04 0.53
C ILE A 118 0.87 -5.92 -0.23
N VAL A 119 1.12 -6.86 -1.15
CA VAL A 119 2.16 -6.74 -2.16
C VAL A 119 1.50 -6.65 -3.53
N THR A 120 1.61 -5.47 -4.14
CA THR A 120 0.94 -5.18 -5.42
C THR A 120 1.64 -5.83 -6.60
N ASN A 121 2.91 -5.53 -6.79
CA ASN A 121 3.79 -6.07 -7.83
C ASN A 121 5.24 -5.86 -7.41
N VAL A 122 6.17 -6.55 -8.09
CA VAL A 122 7.61 -6.39 -7.88
C VAL A 122 8.24 -6.21 -9.26
N ASP A 123 8.62 -4.98 -9.58
CA ASP A 123 9.20 -4.63 -10.86
C ASP A 123 10.67 -4.21 -10.71
N GLU A 124 11.36 -4.06 -11.84
CA GLU A 124 12.78 -3.73 -11.88
C GLU A 124 13.03 -2.25 -11.54
N GLU A 125 12.89 -1.94 -10.26
CA GLU A 125 13.13 -0.61 -9.70
C GLU A 125 14.18 -0.65 -8.58
N HIS A 126 14.80 0.50 -8.30
CA HIS A 126 15.75 0.68 -7.19
C HIS A 126 16.98 -0.26 -7.26
N LEU A 127 17.43 -0.63 -8.47
CA LEU A 127 18.59 -1.51 -8.64
C LEU A 127 19.91 -0.86 -8.20
N ASP A 128 19.97 0.45 -8.09
CA ASP A 128 21.06 1.19 -7.45
C ASP A 128 21.24 0.76 -5.98
N TYR A 129 20.15 0.48 -5.25
CA TYR A 129 20.16 -0.04 -3.90
C TYR A 129 20.29 -1.58 -3.86
N TYR A 130 19.42 -2.30 -4.55
CA TYR A 130 19.34 -3.77 -4.47
C TYR A 130 20.41 -4.51 -5.28
N LYS A 131 21.06 -3.86 -6.25
CA LYS A 131 22.07 -4.40 -7.16
C LYS A 131 21.55 -5.47 -8.14
N SER A 132 20.42 -6.09 -7.90
CA SER A 132 19.80 -7.07 -8.81
C SER A 132 18.35 -7.37 -8.45
N MET A 133 17.55 -7.81 -9.44
CA MET A 133 16.21 -8.36 -9.22
C MET A 133 16.19 -9.54 -8.23
N LYS A 134 17.23 -10.35 -8.22
CA LYS A 134 17.35 -11.46 -7.25
C LYS A 134 17.35 -10.95 -5.82
N ASN A 135 18.07 -9.86 -5.53
CA ASN A 135 18.13 -9.27 -4.20
C ASN A 135 16.82 -8.55 -3.85
N LEU A 136 16.20 -7.86 -4.80
CA LEU A 136 14.89 -7.24 -4.61
C LEU A 136 13.85 -8.30 -4.22
N LYS A 137 13.71 -9.37 -5.00
CA LYS A 137 12.82 -10.51 -4.69
C LYS A 137 13.14 -11.14 -3.33
N LYS A 138 14.41 -11.27 -2.95
CA LYS A 138 14.82 -11.78 -1.63
C LYS A 138 14.32 -10.89 -0.49
N ASN A 139 14.30 -9.57 -0.68
CA ASN A 139 13.78 -8.65 0.33
C ASN A 139 12.25 -8.72 0.42
N PHE A 140 11.51 -8.82 -0.69
CA PHE A 140 10.07 -9.10 -0.66
C PHE A 140 9.74 -10.46 -0.04
N SER A 141 10.57 -11.50 -0.29
CA SER A 141 10.44 -12.79 0.41
C SER A 141 10.57 -12.61 1.93
N LYS A 142 11.62 -11.88 2.39
CA LYS A 142 11.79 -11.57 3.83
C LYS A 142 10.62 -10.78 4.40
N PHE A 143 10.03 -9.87 3.64
CA PHE A 143 8.85 -9.12 4.05
C PHE A 143 7.67 -10.06 4.27
N LEU A 144 7.35 -10.91 3.30
CA LEU A 144 6.23 -11.85 3.40
C LEU A 144 6.45 -12.91 4.50
N GLU A 145 7.69 -13.35 4.73
CA GLU A 145 8.02 -14.29 5.83
C GLU A 145 7.72 -13.72 7.22
N LYS A 146 7.67 -12.41 7.37
CA LYS A 146 7.30 -11.74 8.63
C LYS A 146 5.81 -11.67 8.90
N THR A 147 4.96 -12.19 8.00
CA THR A 147 3.50 -12.18 8.21
C THR A 147 3.16 -12.92 9.50
N PRO A 148 2.57 -12.24 10.49
CA PRO A 148 2.28 -12.84 11.78
C PRO A 148 1.16 -13.88 11.68
N SER A 149 1.09 -14.83 12.60
CA SER A 149 0.07 -15.89 12.63
C SER A 149 -1.35 -15.35 12.71
N LEU A 150 -1.56 -14.26 13.44
CA LEU A 150 -2.86 -13.58 13.61
C LEU A 150 -3.15 -12.56 12.49
N GLY A 151 -2.24 -12.41 11.53
CA GLY A 151 -2.40 -11.51 10.40
C GLY A 151 -2.56 -12.23 9.07
N LYS A 152 -2.41 -11.50 7.97
CA LYS A 152 -2.47 -12.06 6.61
C LYS A 152 -1.76 -11.15 5.61
N ALA A 153 -1.01 -11.74 4.70
CA ALA A 153 -0.52 -11.03 3.51
C ALA A 153 -1.50 -11.22 2.33
N PHE A 154 -1.65 -10.20 1.51
CA PHE A 154 -2.41 -10.25 0.25
C PHE A 154 -1.47 -9.97 -0.92
N VAL A 155 -1.33 -10.92 -1.82
CA VAL A 155 -0.32 -10.88 -2.87
C VAL A 155 -0.94 -10.99 -4.25
N CYS A 156 -0.64 -10.04 -5.14
CA CYS A 156 -1.09 -10.08 -6.52
C CYS A 156 -0.37 -11.18 -7.28
N ILE A 157 -1.10 -12.23 -7.70
CA ILE A 157 -0.51 -13.33 -8.47
C ILE A 157 -0.58 -13.14 -9.99
N ASP A 158 -1.10 -12.02 -10.47
CA ASP A 158 -0.94 -11.66 -11.88
C ASP A 158 0.50 -11.22 -12.18
N ASP A 159 1.23 -10.78 -11.16
CA ASP A 159 2.65 -10.43 -11.25
C ASP A 159 3.54 -11.69 -11.23
N LYS A 160 4.43 -11.82 -12.23
CA LYS A 160 5.31 -12.97 -12.37
C LYS A 160 6.32 -13.11 -11.23
N ASN A 161 6.83 -11.97 -10.74
CA ASN A 161 7.85 -11.95 -9.68
C ASN A 161 7.23 -12.32 -8.33
N ASN A 162 6.01 -11.88 -8.06
CA ASN A 162 5.23 -12.34 -6.91
C ASN A 162 4.99 -13.84 -6.93
N LYS A 163 4.61 -14.42 -8.09
CA LYS A 163 4.48 -15.88 -8.23
C LYS A 163 5.76 -16.63 -7.88
N GLU A 164 6.91 -16.14 -8.34
CA GLU A 164 8.21 -16.74 -8.02
C GLU A 164 8.57 -16.62 -6.53
N ILE A 165 8.25 -15.49 -5.91
CA ILE A 165 8.47 -15.26 -4.47
C ILE A 165 7.62 -16.24 -3.66
N LEU A 166 6.32 -16.36 -3.95
CA LEU A 166 5.39 -17.23 -3.23
C LEU A 166 5.77 -18.73 -3.29
N LYS A 167 6.43 -19.17 -4.37
CA LYS A 167 6.96 -20.53 -4.46
C LYS A 167 8.09 -20.81 -3.48
N LYS A 168 8.86 -19.79 -3.10
CA LYS A 168 10.11 -19.92 -2.31
C LYS A 168 9.92 -19.66 -0.82
N ILE A 169 8.88 -18.90 -0.42
CA ILE A 169 8.65 -18.60 0.98
C ILE A 169 8.06 -19.80 1.74
N LYS A 170 8.47 -19.94 3.00
CA LYS A 170 7.99 -21.00 3.91
C LYS A 170 6.66 -20.61 4.55
N ASN A 171 6.53 -19.36 4.97
CA ASN A 171 5.31 -18.83 5.56
C ASN A 171 4.17 -18.82 4.53
N LYS A 172 3.14 -19.64 4.76
CA LYS A 172 1.96 -19.75 3.88
C LYS A 172 0.76 -18.91 4.36
N ASN A 173 1.00 -17.98 5.28
CA ASN A 173 -0.05 -17.13 5.82
C ASN A 173 -0.38 -15.95 4.89
N PHE A 174 -0.76 -16.26 3.65
CA PHE A 174 -1.17 -15.27 2.66
C PHE A 174 -2.43 -15.69 1.90
N TYR A 175 -3.10 -14.70 1.34
CA TYR A 175 -4.10 -14.85 0.31
C TYR A 175 -3.62 -14.23 -0.99
N THR A 176 -4.07 -14.78 -2.11
CA THR A 176 -3.74 -14.29 -3.45
C THR A 176 -4.91 -13.51 -4.03
N TYR A 177 -4.60 -12.50 -4.83
CA TYR A 177 -5.62 -11.78 -5.59
C TYR A 177 -5.16 -11.50 -7.02
N GLY A 178 -6.09 -11.31 -7.93
CA GLY A 178 -5.82 -10.98 -9.33
C GLY A 178 -6.87 -11.51 -10.30
N LEU A 179 -6.58 -11.38 -11.58
CA LEU A 179 -7.38 -11.97 -12.68
C LEU A 179 -7.09 -13.47 -12.83
N THR A 180 -5.93 -13.91 -12.38
CA THR A 180 -5.49 -15.30 -12.48
C THR A 180 -6.51 -16.23 -11.84
N LYS A 181 -6.92 -17.26 -12.59
CA LYS A 181 -7.87 -18.30 -12.13
C LYS A 181 -7.35 -18.95 -10.82
N ASN A 182 -8.27 -19.28 -9.93
CA ASN A 182 -7.99 -19.86 -8.62
C ASN A 182 -7.25 -18.93 -7.62
N SER A 183 -7.21 -17.62 -7.88
CA SER A 183 -6.85 -16.67 -6.81
C SER A 183 -7.87 -16.74 -5.68
N ASN A 184 -7.45 -16.54 -4.43
CA ASN A 184 -8.35 -16.45 -3.28
C ASN A 184 -9.39 -15.32 -3.45
N PHE A 185 -8.95 -14.21 -4.05
CA PHE A 185 -9.79 -13.08 -4.43
C PHE A 185 -9.67 -12.86 -5.93
N GLN A 186 -10.47 -13.60 -6.70
CA GLN A 186 -10.39 -13.58 -8.15
C GLN A 186 -11.25 -12.48 -8.76
N ILE A 187 -10.63 -11.62 -9.55
CA ILE A 187 -11.31 -10.58 -10.35
C ILE A 187 -11.93 -11.23 -11.58
N ILE A 188 -13.23 -11.02 -11.76
CA ILE A 188 -13.98 -11.52 -12.91
C ILE A 188 -14.95 -10.47 -13.45
N ASN A 189 -15.42 -10.64 -14.68
CA ASN A 189 -16.43 -9.79 -15.32
C ASN A 189 -16.06 -8.29 -15.26
N VAL A 190 -14.84 -7.99 -15.73
CA VAL A 190 -14.35 -6.62 -15.82
C VAL A 190 -15.04 -5.86 -16.93
N VAL A 191 -15.57 -4.70 -16.61
CA VAL A 191 -16.17 -3.73 -17.55
C VAL A 191 -15.53 -2.37 -17.31
N GLN A 192 -15.01 -1.74 -18.36
CA GLN A 192 -14.51 -0.37 -18.32
C GLN A 192 -15.41 0.55 -19.13
N LYS A 193 -15.77 1.68 -18.56
CA LYS A 193 -16.59 2.74 -19.16
C LYS A 193 -15.78 4.04 -19.19
N LYS A 194 -16.29 5.11 -19.84
CA LYS A 194 -15.57 6.38 -20.00
C LYS A 194 -14.97 6.92 -18.69
N PHE A 195 -15.65 6.76 -17.54
CA PHE A 195 -15.25 7.38 -16.27
C PHE A 195 -15.18 6.43 -15.07
N PHE A 196 -15.36 5.14 -15.29
CA PHE A 196 -15.29 4.18 -14.19
C PHE A 196 -14.98 2.77 -14.69
N SER A 197 -14.46 1.96 -13.81
CA SER A 197 -14.35 0.53 -13.99
C SER A 197 -15.31 -0.19 -13.05
N GLN A 198 -15.83 -1.35 -13.49
CA GLN A 198 -16.67 -2.23 -12.69
C GLN A 198 -16.17 -3.66 -12.84
N PHE A 199 -16.21 -4.42 -11.75
CA PHE A 199 -15.81 -5.82 -11.74
C PHE A 199 -16.59 -6.60 -10.68
N ASN A 200 -16.54 -7.92 -10.76
CA ASN A 200 -16.97 -8.81 -9.69
C ASN A 200 -15.71 -9.39 -9.01
N LEU A 201 -15.85 -9.76 -7.74
CA LEU A 201 -14.78 -10.42 -7.00
C LEU A 201 -15.30 -11.75 -6.43
N SER A 202 -14.77 -12.84 -6.94
CA SER A 202 -15.01 -14.18 -6.39
C SER A 202 -14.04 -14.43 -5.25
N ILE A 203 -14.56 -14.67 -4.07
CA ILE A 203 -13.79 -14.93 -2.82
C ILE A 203 -13.84 -16.42 -2.56
N ASN A 204 -12.67 -17.03 -2.42
CA ASN A 204 -12.50 -18.43 -2.07
C ASN A 204 -11.39 -18.54 -1.01
N ILE A 205 -11.78 -18.43 0.25
CA ILE A 205 -10.90 -18.53 1.41
C ILE A 205 -11.49 -19.51 2.44
N PRO A 206 -10.69 -20.13 3.31
CA PRO A 206 -11.19 -21.04 4.31
C PRO A 206 -12.36 -20.46 5.10
N GLY A 207 -13.47 -21.20 5.13
CA GLY A 207 -14.71 -20.80 5.82
C GLY A 207 -15.53 -19.72 5.13
N ASN A 208 -15.13 -19.24 3.93
CA ASN A 208 -15.88 -18.18 3.26
C ASN A 208 -15.75 -18.25 1.73
N ASN A 209 -16.85 -18.67 1.09
CA ASN A 209 -17.00 -18.64 -0.38
C ASN A 209 -18.09 -17.63 -0.73
N LYS A 210 -17.73 -16.56 -1.42
CA LYS A 210 -18.65 -15.46 -1.71
C LYS A 210 -18.35 -14.82 -3.06
N LEU A 211 -19.39 -14.33 -3.72
CA LEU A 211 -19.28 -13.51 -4.92
C LEU A 211 -19.79 -12.09 -4.64
N ILE A 212 -18.88 -11.12 -4.60
CA ILE A 212 -19.23 -9.71 -4.55
C ILE A 212 -19.41 -9.20 -5.98
N LYS A 213 -20.65 -8.83 -6.32
CA LYS A 213 -21.01 -8.38 -7.68
C LYS A 213 -20.98 -6.85 -7.80
N LYS A 214 -20.66 -6.37 -9.01
CA LYS A 214 -20.79 -4.96 -9.40
C LYS A 214 -20.02 -3.99 -8.47
N ILE A 215 -18.76 -4.29 -8.17
CA ILE A 215 -17.85 -3.36 -7.50
C ILE A 215 -17.49 -2.27 -8.51
N LYS A 216 -17.82 -1.02 -8.21
CA LYS A 216 -17.59 0.15 -9.08
C LYS A 216 -16.52 1.04 -8.48
N ILE A 217 -15.58 1.49 -9.30
CA ILE A 217 -14.52 2.46 -8.93
C ILE A 217 -14.44 3.56 -9.99
N PRO A 218 -14.32 4.85 -9.62
CA PRO A 218 -14.14 5.96 -10.55
C PRO A 218 -12.67 6.08 -11.00
N LEU A 219 -12.07 4.94 -11.34
CA LEU A 219 -10.70 4.81 -11.84
C LEU A 219 -10.70 3.90 -13.04
N LEU A 220 -9.80 4.16 -13.98
CA LEU A 220 -9.64 3.36 -15.20
C LEU A 220 -8.37 2.50 -15.11
N GLY A 221 -8.30 1.49 -15.97
CA GLY A 221 -7.16 0.60 -16.11
C GLY A 221 -7.20 -0.63 -15.19
N LEU A 222 -6.69 -1.75 -15.73
CA LEU A 222 -6.63 -3.03 -15.01
C LEU A 222 -5.79 -2.96 -13.74
N HIS A 223 -4.75 -2.12 -13.73
CA HIS A 223 -3.93 -1.89 -12.53
C HIS A 223 -4.76 -1.32 -11.37
N ASN A 224 -5.66 -0.38 -11.64
CA ASN A 224 -6.55 0.20 -10.62
C ASN A 224 -7.62 -0.78 -10.16
N ILE A 225 -8.09 -1.66 -11.04
CA ILE A 225 -8.99 -2.76 -10.66
C ILE A 225 -8.28 -3.73 -9.69
N LYS A 226 -7.00 -4.07 -9.96
CA LYS A 226 -6.19 -4.89 -9.06
C LYS A 226 -5.92 -4.19 -7.71
N ASN A 227 -5.63 -2.90 -7.72
CA ASN A 227 -5.50 -2.10 -6.50
C ASN A 227 -6.79 -2.12 -5.67
N ALA A 228 -7.96 -1.95 -6.33
CA ALA A 228 -9.25 -2.01 -5.66
C ALA A 228 -9.56 -3.42 -5.14
N ALA A 229 -9.23 -4.48 -5.89
CA ALA A 229 -9.43 -5.85 -5.45
C ALA A 229 -8.63 -6.17 -4.17
N SER A 230 -7.39 -5.68 -4.05
CA SER A 230 -6.59 -5.83 -2.82
C SER A 230 -7.18 -5.05 -1.65
N ALA A 231 -7.70 -3.85 -1.90
CA ALA A 231 -8.39 -3.06 -0.88
C ALA A 231 -9.67 -3.75 -0.40
N VAL A 232 -10.44 -4.38 -1.31
CA VAL A 232 -11.59 -5.22 -0.95
C VAL A 232 -11.14 -6.42 -0.13
N ALA A 233 -10.10 -7.13 -0.58
CA ALA A 233 -9.63 -8.35 0.04
C ALA A 233 -9.23 -8.13 1.52
N VAL A 234 -8.41 -7.11 1.81
CA VAL A 234 -8.05 -6.80 3.19
C VAL A 234 -9.25 -6.32 4.01
N SER A 235 -10.08 -5.44 3.45
CA SER A 235 -11.23 -4.88 4.15
C SER A 235 -12.28 -5.95 4.49
N PHE A 236 -12.55 -6.86 3.56
CA PHE A 236 -13.42 -8.01 3.77
C PHE A 236 -12.87 -8.95 4.85
N SER A 237 -11.57 -9.24 4.81
CA SER A 237 -10.91 -10.14 5.77
C SER A 237 -10.89 -9.61 7.20
N ILE A 238 -11.01 -8.30 7.41
CA ILE A 238 -11.15 -7.69 8.74
C ILE A 238 -12.61 -7.49 9.18
N GLY A 239 -13.58 -7.95 8.36
CA GLY A 239 -14.99 -7.96 8.70
C GLY A 239 -15.79 -6.73 8.27
N ILE A 240 -15.25 -5.85 7.40
CA ILE A 240 -16.03 -4.73 6.85
C ILE A 240 -17.06 -5.29 5.86
N THR A 241 -18.32 -4.85 6.00
CA THR A 241 -19.41 -5.37 5.18
C THR A 241 -19.30 -4.97 3.71
N GLU A 242 -19.82 -5.83 2.83
CA GLU A 242 -19.83 -5.60 1.38
C GLU A 242 -20.45 -4.25 1.00
N SER A 243 -21.53 -3.85 1.66
CA SER A 243 -22.24 -2.61 1.36
C SER A 243 -21.37 -1.39 1.64
N ILE A 244 -20.64 -1.37 2.75
CA ILE A 244 -19.68 -0.31 3.10
C ILE A 244 -18.53 -0.27 2.09
N ILE A 245 -17.93 -1.42 1.77
CA ILE A 245 -16.84 -1.54 0.80
C ILE A 245 -17.26 -0.96 -0.56
N LYS A 246 -18.38 -1.44 -1.11
CA LYS A 246 -18.88 -0.97 -2.42
C LYS A 246 -19.21 0.52 -2.42
N LYS A 247 -19.86 1.01 -1.36
CA LYS A 247 -20.21 2.42 -1.21
C LYS A 247 -18.95 3.31 -1.12
N ALA A 248 -17.93 2.88 -0.38
CA ALA A 248 -16.68 3.62 -0.26
C ALA A 248 -15.94 3.70 -1.60
N LEU A 249 -15.79 2.57 -2.28
CA LEU A 249 -15.10 2.49 -3.56
C LEU A 249 -15.79 3.31 -4.64
N SER A 250 -17.12 3.28 -4.72
CA SER A 250 -17.88 4.05 -5.72
C SER A 250 -17.80 5.58 -5.50
N LYS A 251 -17.50 6.01 -4.27
CA LYS A 251 -17.35 7.43 -3.88
C LYS A 251 -15.90 7.88 -3.77
N PHE A 252 -14.96 7.06 -4.20
CA PHE A 252 -13.53 7.39 -4.12
C PHE A 252 -13.22 8.66 -4.92
N LYS A 253 -12.55 9.62 -4.27
CA LYS A 253 -12.25 10.94 -4.86
C LYS A 253 -10.89 11.02 -5.58
N GLY A 254 -10.16 9.91 -5.66
CA GLY A 254 -8.82 9.88 -6.22
C GLY A 254 -7.73 10.37 -5.27
N VAL A 255 -6.51 10.34 -5.77
CA VAL A 255 -5.30 10.88 -5.15
C VAL A 255 -4.78 11.97 -6.08
N GLN A 256 -4.26 13.07 -5.55
CA GLN A 256 -3.72 14.14 -6.39
C GLN A 256 -2.66 13.60 -7.33
N ARG A 257 -2.71 14.05 -8.58
CA ARG A 257 -1.77 13.68 -9.65
C ARG A 257 -1.68 12.16 -9.91
N ARG A 258 -2.81 11.44 -9.75
CA ARG A 258 -2.95 10.02 -10.11
C ARG A 258 -4.15 9.84 -11.01
N PHE A 259 -3.93 10.11 -12.32
CA PHE A 259 -4.95 10.04 -13.38
C PHE A 259 -6.20 10.86 -13.01
N ASN A 260 -5.97 12.09 -12.51
CA ASN A 260 -7.03 13.01 -12.14
C ASN A 260 -7.64 13.65 -13.38
N TYR A 261 -8.95 13.45 -13.56
CA TYR A 261 -9.70 14.24 -14.54
C TYR A 261 -9.63 15.73 -14.18
N LEU A 262 -9.23 16.55 -15.15
CA LEU A 262 -9.20 18.02 -15.01
C LEU A 262 -10.40 18.66 -15.69
N PHE A 263 -10.52 18.49 -16.99
CA PHE A 263 -11.60 19.07 -17.80
C PHE A 263 -11.69 18.37 -19.17
N GLU A 264 -12.78 18.67 -19.88
CA GLU A 264 -12.97 18.27 -21.29
C GLU A 264 -13.06 19.54 -22.14
N LYS A 265 -12.34 19.60 -23.26
CA LYS A 265 -12.36 20.70 -24.23
C LYS A 265 -12.19 20.15 -25.65
N ASN A 266 -13.06 20.57 -26.57
CA ASN A 266 -13.01 20.16 -27.99
C ASN A 266 -12.95 18.64 -28.17
N ASN A 267 -13.79 17.88 -27.46
CA ASN A 267 -13.81 16.42 -27.43
C ASN A 267 -12.52 15.75 -26.91
N ALA A 268 -11.55 16.50 -26.41
CA ALA A 268 -10.37 16.00 -25.73
C ALA A 268 -10.56 16.03 -24.21
N ILE A 269 -10.17 14.95 -23.53
CA ILE A 269 -10.23 14.83 -22.07
C ILE A 269 -8.84 15.00 -21.51
N PHE A 270 -8.67 15.87 -20.53
CA PHE A 270 -7.41 16.19 -19.89
C PHE A 270 -7.31 15.54 -18.52
N PHE A 271 -6.20 14.85 -18.28
CA PHE A 271 -5.89 14.22 -17.00
C PHE A 271 -4.53 14.71 -16.47
N ASP A 272 -4.42 14.84 -15.16
CA ASP A 272 -3.14 15.08 -14.46
C ASP A 272 -2.65 13.75 -13.85
N ASP A 273 -1.43 13.34 -14.25
CA ASP A 273 -0.81 12.14 -13.72
C ASP A 273 0.67 12.39 -13.37
N TYR A 274 1.10 11.86 -12.24
CA TYR A 274 2.50 11.82 -11.83
C TYR A 274 3.22 10.62 -12.50
N ALA A 275 3.01 10.46 -13.81
CA ALA A 275 3.63 9.41 -14.59
C ALA A 275 5.14 9.67 -14.68
N HIS A 276 5.94 8.73 -14.18
CA HIS A 276 7.41 8.76 -14.21
C HIS A 276 8.01 7.40 -14.56
N HIS A 277 7.15 6.43 -14.84
CA HIS A 277 7.50 5.10 -15.35
C HIS A 277 6.61 4.78 -16.54
N PRO A 278 7.15 4.23 -17.65
CA PRO A 278 6.38 3.89 -18.86
C PRO A 278 5.36 2.78 -18.64
#